data_f61620899716f4524e4a0b40d3959762
#
_entry.id   f61620899716f4524e4a0b40d3959762
#
_cell.length_a   1.000
_cell.length_b   1.000
_cell.length_c   1.000
_cell.angle_alpha   90.00
_cell.angle_beta   90.00
_cell.angle_gamma   90.00
#
_symmetry.space_group_name_H-M   'P 1'
#
loop_
_entity.id
_entity.type
_entity.pdbx_description
1 polymer ?
#
loop_
_entity_poly.entity_id
_entity_poly.type
_entity_poly.pdbx_seq_one_letter_code
_entity_poly.pdbx_strand_id
1 'polypeptide(L)'
;MENTVIDDARVLTADYLPNRMVHRDNEREVIASNLRPILQDQPPIDMLIYGPPGTGKTAMAEYVVDELEKHSPEVLSGFVDGFGQPSRFEVYYKLLRDMNEFVTRGGTSTEELVDKFEEKAYKSPMVIVIDEVDQIKDEKVLYDLSRFQNAAIILIANRDDIFADMDDRIRSSFSSINEIRFKAYNDNEILDILKDRVEYGLRDNVIEDSVLKLIASKSGGDARVAISTLRKAAQQAEREGLEKIEREVVKESFSDAVKDNRSVSLQKLNEDQRKLYDILKEEKELKSRDLFEAYREKVEEGPTDRTLRRYMKKMEAYGLVEPKGSTRDRKYSLKQ
;
A
#
# COMPACT_ATOMS: atom_id res chain seq x y z
N MET A 1 -8.54 13.20 -32.77
CA MET A 1 -7.50 12.24 -33.20
C MET A 1 -8.00 10.89 -32.75
N GLU A 2 -8.08 9.90 -33.61
CA GLU A 2 -8.41 8.54 -33.17
C GLU A 2 -7.28 8.02 -32.28
N ASN A 3 -7.63 7.48 -31.13
CA ASN A 3 -6.69 6.78 -30.25
C ASN A 3 -6.03 5.66 -31.04
N THR A 4 -4.70 5.71 -31.18
CA THR A 4 -3.96 4.75 -32.01
C THR A 4 -3.37 3.60 -31.20
N VAL A 5 -3.21 3.75 -29.91
CA VAL A 5 -2.50 2.80 -29.03
C VAL A 5 -3.37 2.32 -27.87
N ILE A 6 -4.06 3.22 -27.18
CA ILE A 6 -4.86 2.91 -25.99
C ILE A 6 -6.30 2.55 -26.38
N ASP A 7 -6.79 1.42 -25.90
CA ASP A 7 -8.17 0.98 -26.03
C ASP A 7 -8.99 1.32 -24.78
N ASP A 8 -8.53 0.91 -23.61
CA ASP A 8 -9.12 1.30 -22.32
C ASP A 8 -8.05 1.84 -21.35
N ALA A 9 -8.01 3.16 -21.17
CA ALA A 9 -7.06 3.83 -20.30
C ALA A 9 -7.23 3.47 -18.82
N ARG A 10 -8.42 3.00 -18.38
CA ARG A 10 -8.70 2.62 -16.99
C ARG A 10 -7.88 1.41 -16.60
N VAL A 11 -7.72 0.44 -17.50
CA VAL A 11 -6.94 -0.79 -17.29
C VAL A 11 -5.46 -0.48 -17.01
N LEU A 12 -4.95 0.64 -17.50
CA LEU A 12 -3.56 1.06 -17.34
C LEU A 12 -3.32 1.88 -16.05
N THR A 13 -4.32 2.00 -15.16
CA THR A 13 -4.13 2.68 -13.88
C THR A 13 -3.67 1.71 -12.78
N ALA A 14 -2.98 2.24 -11.76
CA ALA A 14 -2.54 1.44 -10.62
C ALA A 14 -3.72 0.94 -9.76
N ASP A 15 -4.82 1.71 -9.75
CA ASP A 15 -6.02 1.43 -8.94
C ASP A 15 -7.02 0.50 -9.66
N TYR A 16 -6.72 0.10 -10.90
CA TYR A 16 -7.57 -0.85 -11.59
C TYR A 16 -7.46 -2.24 -10.98
N LEU A 17 -8.57 -2.75 -10.48
CA LEU A 17 -8.67 -4.11 -9.96
C LEU A 17 -8.97 -5.08 -11.11
N PRO A 18 -8.04 -5.98 -11.47
CA PRO A 18 -8.27 -6.94 -12.54
C PRO A 18 -9.26 -8.03 -12.14
N ASN A 19 -9.91 -8.66 -13.12
CA ASN A 19 -10.82 -9.78 -12.87
C ASN A 19 -10.12 -10.99 -12.25
N ARG A 20 -8.79 -11.09 -12.38
CA ARG A 20 -7.96 -12.12 -11.79
C ARG A 20 -6.63 -11.53 -11.36
N MET A 21 -6.26 -11.77 -10.10
CA MET A 21 -4.94 -11.45 -9.57
C MET A 21 -3.95 -12.56 -9.92
N VAL A 22 -3.03 -12.29 -10.85
CA VAL A 22 -2.01 -13.26 -11.28
C VAL A 22 -0.89 -13.40 -10.22
N HIS A 23 -0.32 -14.60 -10.11
CA HIS A 23 0.83 -14.91 -9.24
C HIS A 23 0.62 -14.67 -7.74
N ARG A 24 -0.64 -14.64 -7.26
CA ARG A 24 -0.99 -14.45 -5.84
C ARG A 24 -2.03 -15.45 -5.36
N ASP A 25 -2.11 -16.62 -6.00
CA ASP A 25 -3.12 -17.64 -5.67
C ASP A 25 -2.95 -18.14 -4.23
N ASN A 26 -1.72 -18.30 -3.73
CA ASN A 26 -1.45 -18.74 -2.36
C ASN A 26 -1.89 -17.67 -1.34
N GLU A 27 -1.49 -16.42 -1.54
CA GLU A 27 -1.88 -15.32 -0.66
C GLU A 27 -3.39 -15.13 -0.66
N ARG A 28 -4.04 -15.20 -1.83
CA ARG A 28 -5.49 -15.16 -1.98
C ARG A 28 -6.18 -16.28 -1.18
N GLU A 29 -5.71 -17.52 -1.31
CA GLU A 29 -6.28 -18.67 -0.61
C GLU A 29 -6.15 -18.52 0.91
N VAL A 30 -5.01 -18.04 1.42
CA VAL A 30 -4.81 -17.78 2.85
C VAL A 30 -5.76 -16.70 3.35
N ILE A 31 -5.89 -15.57 2.65
CA ILE A 31 -6.83 -14.51 3.03
C ILE A 31 -8.27 -15.04 3.04
N ALA A 32 -8.68 -15.71 1.97
CA ALA A 32 -10.02 -16.27 1.85
C ALA A 32 -10.32 -17.32 2.95
N SER A 33 -9.34 -18.17 3.30
CA SER A 33 -9.50 -19.18 4.35
C SER A 33 -9.67 -18.56 5.74
N ASN A 34 -8.98 -17.44 6.01
CA ASN A 34 -9.09 -16.71 7.27
C ASN A 34 -10.43 -15.96 7.40
N LEU A 35 -11.04 -15.57 6.28
CA LEU A 35 -12.37 -14.94 6.25
C LEU A 35 -13.52 -15.96 6.26
N ARG A 36 -13.28 -17.18 5.78
CA ARG A 36 -14.34 -18.23 5.66
C ARG A 36 -15.14 -18.48 6.94
N PRO A 37 -14.58 -18.45 8.17
CA PRO A 37 -15.34 -18.64 9.40
C PRO A 37 -16.50 -17.65 9.54
N ILE A 38 -16.40 -16.43 9.00
CA ILE A 38 -17.43 -15.40 9.05
C ILE A 38 -18.74 -15.85 8.38
N LEU A 39 -18.65 -16.71 7.36
CA LEU A 39 -19.79 -17.29 6.64
C LEU A 39 -20.50 -18.41 7.42
N GLN A 40 -19.93 -18.80 8.56
CA GLN A 40 -20.43 -19.89 9.43
C GLN A 40 -20.77 -19.36 10.83
N ASP A 41 -20.96 -18.05 10.99
CA ASP A 41 -21.17 -17.38 12.27
C ASP A 41 -20.08 -17.71 13.31
N GLN A 42 -18.83 -17.91 12.83
CA GLN A 42 -17.67 -18.16 13.67
C GLN A 42 -16.70 -16.97 13.62
N PRO A 43 -15.94 -16.72 14.71
CA PRO A 43 -14.96 -15.67 14.71
C PRO A 43 -13.94 -15.84 13.59
N PRO A 44 -13.74 -14.82 12.72
CA PRO A 44 -12.71 -14.84 11.70
C PRO A 44 -11.32 -14.70 12.30
N ILE A 45 -10.29 -14.86 11.46
CA ILE A 45 -8.90 -14.70 11.86
C ILE A 45 -8.39 -13.36 11.34
N ASP A 46 -7.92 -12.51 12.26
CA ASP A 46 -7.28 -11.25 11.90
C ASP A 46 -5.98 -11.49 11.13
N MET A 47 -5.66 -10.58 10.21
CA MET A 47 -4.52 -10.72 9.32
C MET A 47 -3.66 -9.46 9.26
N LEU A 48 -2.33 -9.66 9.23
CA LEU A 48 -1.36 -8.66 8.84
C LEU A 48 -0.79 -9.02 7.47
N ILE A 49 -1.14 -8.25 6.46
CA ILE A 49 -0.59 -8.36 5.11
C ILE A 49 0.58 -7.39 4.99
N TYR A 50 1.79 -7.90 4.79
CA TYR A 50 2.97 -7.06 4.73
C TYR A 50 3.93 -7.41 3.59
N GLY A 51 4.75 -6.44 3.20
CA GLY A 51 5.76 -6.60 2.15
C GLY A 51 6.08 -5.30 1.43
N PRO A 52 7.03 -5.32 0.50
CA PRO A 52 7.44 -4.13 -0.23
C PRO A 52 6.29 -3.42 -0.95
N PRO A 53 6.44 -2.12 -1.27
CA PRO A 53 5.47 -1.42 -2.11
C PRO A 53 5.32 -2.08 -3.48
N GLY A 54 4.14 -1.95 -4.09
CA GLY A 54 3.87 -2.46 -5.44
C GLY A 54 3.76 -3.97 -5.57
N THR A 55 3.59 -4.71 -4.46
CA THR A 55 3.45 -6.17 -4.46
C THR A 55 2.01 -6.67 -4.51
N GLY A 56 1.02 -5.75 -4.61
CA GLY A 56 -0.39 -6.08 -4.76
C GLY A 56 -1.14 -6.33 -3.45
N LYS A 57 -0.61 -5.92 -2.28
CA LYS A 57 -1.25 -6.11 -0.96
C LYS A 57 -2.67 -5.54 -0.90
N THR A 58 -2.80 -4.25 -1.17
CA THR A 58 -4.09 -3.52 -1.16
C THR A 58 -5.05 -4.11 -2.18
N ALA A 59 -4.60 -4.27 -3.42
CA ALA A 59 -5.41 -4.84 -4.49
C ALA A 59 -5.90 -6.27 -4.19
N MET A 60 -5.09 -7.10 -3.51
CA MET A 60 -5.51 -8.44 -3.11
C MET A 60 -6.54 -8.41 -1.98
N ALA A 61 -6.36 -7.54 -0.98
CA ALA A 61 -7.35 -7.38 0.08
C ALA A 61 -8.70 -6.91 -0.48
N GLU A 62 -8.68 -5.89 -1.34
CA GLU A 62 -9.88 -5.39 -2.04
C GLU A 62 -10.52 -6.49 -2.89
N TYR A 63 -9.72 -7.23 -3.66
CA TYR A 63 -10.21 -8.32 -4.51
C TYR A 63 -10.93 -9.40 -3.72
N VAL A 64 -10.34 -9.88 -2.61
CA VAL A 64 -10.95 -10.95 -1.81
C VAL A 64 -12.19 -10.47 -1.07
N VAL A 65 -12.20 -9.22 -0.60
CA VAL A 65 -13.38 -8.63 0.06
C VAL A 65 -14.52 -8.42 -0.94
N ASP A 66 -14.24 -7.91 -2.14
CA ASP A 66 -15.23 -7.75 -3.21
C ASP A 66 -15.84 -9.10 -3.64
N GLU A 67 -15.02 -10.15 -3.74
CA GLU A 67 -15.50 -11.51 -4.00
C GLU A 67 -16.37 -12.05 -2.84
N LEU A 68 -16.00 -11.75 -1.61
CA LEU A 68 -16.79 -12.16 -0.44
C LEU A 68 -18.16 -11.47 -0.44
N GLU A 69 -18.24 -10.17 -0.67
CA GLU A 69 -19.48 -9.39 -0.73
C GLU A 69 -20.42 -9.85 -1.85
N LYS A 70 -19.87 -10.20 -3.01
CA LYS A 70 -20.67 -10.75 -4.13
C LYS A 70 -21.36 -12.07 -3.77
N HIS A 71 -20.72 -12.90 -2.93
CA HIS A 71 -21.24 -14.21 -2.53
C HIS A 71 -22.06 -14.14 -1.24
N SER A 72 -21.83 -13.15 -0.41
CA SER A 72 -22.43 -12.98 0.93
C SER A 72 -22.73 -11.51 1.20
N PRO A 73 -23.82 -10.97 0.62
CA PRO A 73 -24.17 -9.54 0.75
C PRO A 73 -24.51 -9.09 2.18
N GLU A 74 -24.71 -10.03 3.10
CA GLU A 74 -24.92 -9.76 4.53
C GLU A 74 -23.62 -9.35 5.25
N VAL A 75 -22.45 -9.68 4.70
CA VAL A 75 -21.15 -9.27 5.23
C VAL A 75 -20.90 -7.82 4.86
N LEU A 76 -20.69 -6.99 5.85
CA LEU A 76 -20.37 -5.59 5.64
C LEU A 76 -18.86 -5.41 5.51
N SER A 77 -18.41 -4.54 4.64
CA SER A 77 -16.99 -4.18 4.58
C SER A 77 -16.73 -2.70 4.75
N GLY A 78 -15.51 -2.37 5.16
CA GLY A 78 -15.04 -1.00 5.22
C GLY A 78 -13.54 -0.92 5.00
N PHE A 79 -13.12 0.10 4.23
CA PHE A 79 -11.73 0.35 3.87
C PHE A 79 -11.27 1.70 4.42
N VAL A 80 -10.19 1.68 5.19
CA VAL A 80 -9.54 2.88 5.71
C VAL A 80 -8.11 2.94 5.18
N ASP A 81 -7.78 4.05 4.55
CA ASP A 81 -6.40 4.38 4.19
C ASP A 81 -5.77 5.17 5.35
N GLY A 82 -4.70 4.65 5.92
CA GLY A 82 -3.91 5.32 6.95
C GLY A 82 -3.12 6.51 6.42
N PHE A 83 -2.97 6.62 5.08
CA PHE A 83 -2.39 7.80 4.45
C PHE A 83 -3.20 9.05 4.82
N GLY A 84 -2.54 10.09 5.28
CA GLY A 84 -3.21 11.28 5.82
C GLY A 84 -3.45 11.23 7.33
N GLN A 85 -3.01 10.16 8.00
CA GLN A 85 -3.03 10.05 9.47
C GLN A 85 -4.43 10.25 10.07
N PRO A 86 -5.42 9.45 9.66
CA PRO A 86 -6.78 9.65 10.10
C PRO A 86 -6.90 9.53 11.62
N SER A 87 -7.68 10.43 12.20
CA SER A 87 -8.06 10.38 13.60
C SER A 87 -9.07 9.23 13.83
N ARG A 88 -9.29 8.87 15.10
CA ARG A 88 -10.32 7.88 15.48
C ARG A 88 -11.71 8.25 14.93
N PHE A 89 -12.06 9.53 14.94
CA PHE A 89 -13.29 10.03 14.32
C PHE A 89 -13.36 9.69 12.84
N GLU A 90 -12.30 9.99 12.08
CA GLU A 90 -12.26 9.79 10.63
C GLU A 90 -12.31 8.32 10.25
N VAL A 91 -11.68 7.44 11.04
CA VAL A 91 -11.75 6.00 10.83
C VAL A 91 -13.19 5.51 10.97
N TYR A 92 -13.87 5.76 12.10
CA TYR A 92 -15.25 5.31 12.30
C TYR A 92 -16.23 5.96 11.33
N TYR A 93 -16.05 7.25 11.03
CA TYR A 93 -16.84 7.94 10.03
C TYR A 93 -16.75 7.27 8.65
N LYS A 94 -15.54 6.91 8.23
CA LYS A 94 -15.30 6.24 6.94
C LYS A 94 -15.90 4.83 6.93
N LEU A 95 -15.63 4.03 7.96
CA LEU A 95 -16.18 2.66 8.08
C LEU A 95 -17.71 2.67 8.02
N LEU A 96 -18.37 3.52 8.79
CA LEU A 96 -19.83 3.64 8.78
C LEU A 96 -20.37 4.03 7.39
N ARG A 97 -19.70 4.97 6.73
CA ARG A 97 -20.05 5.40 5.36
C ARG A 97 -19.93 4.25 4.35
N ASP A 98 -18.86 3.49 4.41
CA ASP A 98 -18.65 2.33 3.53
C ASP A 98 -19.71 1.27 3.75
N MET A 99 -20.16 1.09 5.00
CA MET A 99 -21.24 0.17 5.40
C MET A 99 -22.65 0.77 5.18
N ASN A 100 -22.78 1.82 4.34
CA ASN A 100 -24.04 2.48 4.01
C ASN A 100 -24.79 3.07 5.21
N GLU A 101 -24.08 3.42 6.30
CA GLU A 101 -24.70 4.10 7.44
C GLU A 101 -24.73 5.63 7.21
N PHE A 102 -25.87 6.24 7.49
CA PHE A 102 -26.00 7.68 7.37
C PHE A 102 -25.39 8.37 8.59
N VAL A 103 -24.27 9.04 8.38
CA VAL A 103 -23.57 9.83 9.39
C VAL A 103 -23.16 11.19 8.84
N THR A 104 -23.20 12.22 9.68
CA THR A 104 -22.80 13.58 9.31
C THR A 104 -21.48 13.93 10.00
N ARG A 105 -20.61 14.71 9.31
CA ARG A 105 -19.37 15.20 9.94
C ARG A 105 -19.62 16.27 11.01
N GLY A 106 -20.64 17.10 10.82
CA GLY A 106 -20.97 18.17 11.75
C GLY A 106 -22.01 17.72 12.79
N GLY A 107 -21.72 17.95 14.06
CA GLY A 107 -22.64 17.68 15.16
C GLY A 107 -22.64 16.24 15.69
N THR A 108 -21.83 15.34 15.13
CA THR A 108 -21.66 13.96 15.62
C THR A 108 -20.34 13.84 16.38
N SER A 109 -20.35 13.29 17.58
CA SER A 109 -19.14 13.03 18.37
C SER A 109 -18.46 11.73 17.94
N THR A 110 -17.20 11.55 18.33
CA THR A 110 -16.49 10.28 18.07
C THR A 110 -17.16 9.12 18.79
N GLU A 111 -17.63 9.33 20.01
CA GLU A 111 -18.32 8.32 20.79
C GLU A 111 -19.62 7.89 20.13
N GLU A 112 -20.42 8.81 19.59
CA GLU A 112 -21.65 8.48 18.83
C GLU A 112 -21.35 7.63 17.58
N LEU A 113 -20.22 7.89 16.90
CA LEU A 113 -19.80 7.05 15.77
C LEU A 113 -19.39 5.65 16.22
N VAL A 114 -18.69 5.55 17.35
CA VAL A 114 -18.31 4.27 17.96
C VAL A 114 -19.56 3.49 18.35
N ASP A 115 -20.50 4.09 19.06
CA ASP A 115 -21.76 3.43 19.48
C ASP A 115 -22.54 2.88 18.27
N LYS A 116 -22.67 3.68 17.21
CA LYS A 116 -23.30 3.24 15.97
C LYS A 116 -22.56 2.08 15.29
N PHE A 117 -21.23 2.14 15.31
CA PHE A 117 -20.42 1.08 14.76
C PHE A 117 -20.55 -0.21 15.58
N GLU A 118 -20.53 -0.13 16.91
CA GLU A 118 -20.77 -1.24 17.82
C GLU A 118 -22.14 -1.90 17.59
N GLU A 119 -23.18 -1.08 17.46
CA GLU A 119 -24.53 -1.58 17.17
C GLU A 119 -24.56 -2.37 15.86
N LYS A 120 -23.85 -1.88 14.84
CA LYS A 120 -23.77 -2.52 13.52
C LYS A 120 -22.94 -3.80 13.56
N ALA A 121 -21.80 -3.78 14.27
CA ALA A 121 -20.93 -4.92 14.47
C ALA A 121 -21.60 -6.06 15.25
N TYR A 122 -22.52 -5.71 16.14
CA TYR A 122 -23.33 -6.71 16.86
C TYR A 122 -24.36 -7.42 15.95
N LYS A 123 -24.87 -6.73 14.92
CA LYS A 123 -25.95 -7.22 14.06
C LYS A 123 -25.47 -7.96 12.82
N SER A 124 -24.28 -7.64 12.34
CA SER A 124 -23.78 -8.14 11.05
C SER A 124 -22.33 -8.53 11.12
N PRO A 125 -21.93 -9.62 10.45
CA PRO A 125 -20.52 -9.93 10.25
C PRO A 125 -19.88 -8.85 9.37
N MET A 126 -18.58 -8.55 9.61
CA MET A 126 -17.90 -7.50 8.86
C MET A 126 -16.44 -7.79 8.61
N VAL A 127 -15.91 -7.16 7.55
CA VAL A 127 -14.48 -7.14 7.22
C VAL A 127 -14.00 -5.69 7.23
N ILE A 128 -12.98 -5.42 8.01
CA ILE A 128 -12.37 -4.09 8.14
C ILE A 128 -10.95 -4.16 7.59
N VAL A 129 -10.68 -3.39 6.55
CA VAL A 129 -9.34 -3.26 5.98
C VAL A 129 -8.75 -1.91 6.38
N ILE A 130 -7.56 -1.94 6.98
CA ILE A 130 -6.79 -0.74 7.31
C ILE A 130 -5.48 -0.81 6.55
N ASP A 131 -5.39 -0.07 5.46
CA ASP A 131 -4.14 0.06 4.71
C ASP A 131 -3.22 1.10 5.35
N GLU A 132 -1.91 0.92 5.18
CA GLU A 132 -0.89 1.77 5.80
C GLU A 132 -1.13 1.96 7.31
N VAL A 133 -1.44 0.88 8.00
CA VAL A 133 -1.81 0.90 9.43
C VAL A 133 -0.78 1.59 10.32
N ASP A 134 0.49 1.59 9.94
CA ASP A 134 1.58 2.29 10.64
C ASP A 134 1.54 3.83 10.50
N GLN A 135 0.56 4.38 9.76
CA GLN A 135 0.29 5.81 9.62
C GLN A 135 -0.89 6.28 10.49
N ILE A 136 -1.70 5.38 11.02
CA ILE A 136 -2.85 5.74 11.86
C ILE A 136 -2.39 6.63 13.02
N LYS A 137 -3.02 7.79 13.19
CA LYS A 137 -2.65 8.79 14.19
C LYS A 137 -3.02 8.36 15.60
N ASP A 138 -4.21 7.81 15.77
CA ASP A 138 -4.75 7.38 17.05
C ASP A 138 -4.83 5.84 17.08
N GLU A 139 -3.78 5.22 17.60
CA GLU A 139 -3.68 3.76 17.70
C GLU A 139 -4.79 3.13 18.54
N LYS A 140 -5.50 3.91 19.39
CA LYS A 140 -6.61 3.41 20.20
C LYS A 140 -7.71 2.77 19.33
N VAL A 141 -7.89 3.25 18.11
CA VAL A 141 -8.86 2.66 17.18
C VAL A 141 -8.58 1.19 16.89
N LEU A 142 -7.31 0.80 16.80
CA LEU A 142 -6.93 -0.60 16.57
C LEU A 142 -7.32 -1.49 17.75
N TYR A 143 -7.09 -0.99 18.98
CA TYR A 143 -7.54 -1.68 20.18
C TYR A 143 -9.06 -1.81 20.24
N ASP A 144 -9.80 -0.75 19.95
CA ASP A 144 -11.25 -0.78 19.93
C ASP A 144 -11.76 -1.80 18.90
N LEU A 145 -11.23 -1.78 17.67
CA LEU A 145 -11.63 -2.69 16.60
C LEU A 145 -11.33 -4.17 16.93
N SER A 146 -10.20 -4.45 17.58
CA SER A 146 -9.81 -5.83 17.96
C SER A 146 -10.76 -6.52 18.94
N ARG A 147 -11.73 -5.80 19.51
CA ARG A 147 -12.70 -6.34 20.46
C ARG A 147 -13.96 -6.91 19.83
N PHE A 148 -14.17 -6.66 18.53
CA PHE A 148 -15.36 -7.13 17.82
C PHE A 148 -15.16 -8.55 17.30
N GLN A 149 -15.84 -9.53 17.93
CA GLN A 149 -15.71 -10.93 17.56
C GLN A 149 -16.28 -11.29 16.18
N ASN A 150 -17.21 -10.48 15.68
CA ASN A 150 -17.84 -10.65 14.36
C ASN A 150 -17.15 -9.85 13.26
N ALA A 151 -15.98 -9.28 13.54
CA ALA A 151 -15.21 -8.49 12.58
C ALA A 151 -13.89 -9.18 12.26
N ALA A 152 -13.58 -9.36 10.98
CA ALA A 152 -12.25 -9.70 10.50
C ALA A 152 -11.46 -8.41 10.30
N ILE A 153 -10.28 -8.29 10.88
CA ILE A 153 -9.42 -7.14 10.72
C ILE A 153 -8.26 -7.51 9.80
N ILE A 154 -8.16 -6.82 8.69
CA ILE A 154 -7.04 -6.93 7.74
C ILE A 154 -6.19 -5.68 7.87
N LEU A 155 -5.02 -5.81 8.47
CA LEU A 155 -4.03 -4.75 8.56
C LEU A 155 -3.04 -4.88 7.40
N ILE A 156 -2.76 -3.78 6.70
CA ILE A 156 -1.79 -3.76 5.61
C ILE A 156 -0.65 -2.82 5.98
N ALA A 157 0.58 -3.30 5.80
CA ALA A 157 1.79 -2.53 6.09
C ALA A 157 2.92 -2.83 5.09
N ASN A 158 3.95 -1.99 5.08
CA ASN A 158 5.14 -2.23 4.28
C ASN A 158 6.23 -3.04 5.03
N ARG A 159 6.03 -3.33 6.32
CA ARG A 159 6.96 -4.06 7.20
C ARG A 159 6.21 -4.97 8.18
N ASP A 160 6.87 -5.97 8.72
CA ASP A 160 6.33 -6.96 9.66
C ASP A 160 6.36 -6.50 11.13
N ASP A 161 7.27 -5.61 11.49
CA ASP A 161 7.52 -5.19 12.88
C ASP A 161 6.64 -4.02 13.35
N ILE A 162 5.45 -3.83 12.75
CA ILE A 162 4.57 -2.68 13.06
C ILE A 162 4.16 -2.61 14.53
N PHE A 163 3.88 -3.77 15.14
CA PHE A 163 3.46 -3.85 16.53
C PHE A 163 4.59 -3.58 17.54
N ALA A 164 5.86 -3.64 17.14
CA ALA A 164 6.99 -3.41 18.03
C ALA A 164 7.02 -1.99 18.63
N ASP A 165 6.39 -1.06 17.94
CA ASP A 165 6.35 0.35 18.32
C ASP A 165 5.01 0.81 18.92
N MET A 166 3.99 -0.08 18.96
CA MET A 166 2.64 0.20 19.46
C MET A 166 2.50 -0.10 20.95
N ASP A 167 1.43 0.40 21.55
CA ASP A 167 1.06 0.14 22.95
C ASP A 167 0.96 -1.37 23.25
N ASP A 168 1.34 -1.79 24.44
CA ASP A 168 1.34 -3.22 24.86
C ASP A 168 -0.04 -3.86 24.76
N ARG A 169 -1.12 -3.09 24.95
CA ARG A 169 -2.50 -3.58 24.80
C ARG A 169 -2.81 -3.95 23.37
N ILE A 170 -2.41 -3.13 22.41
CA ILE A 170 -2.59 -3.39 20.99
C ILE A 170 -1.77 -4.62 20.59
N ARG A 171 -0.51 -4.68 21.01
CA ARG A 171 0.37 -5.83 20.77
C ARG A 171 -0.22 -7.13 21.32
N SER A 172 -0.82 -7.09 22.52
CA SER A 172 -1.48 -8.24 23.12
C SER A 172 -2.74 -8.64 22.34
N SER A 173 -3.56 -7.67 21.90
CA SER A 173 -4.78 -7.93 21.12
C SER A 173 -4.49 -8.64 19.80
N PHE A 174 -3.42 -8.25 19.12
CA PHE A 174 -3.01 -8.85 17.85
C PHE A 174 -1.90 -9.91 17.98
N SER A 175 -1.72 -10.49 19.16
CA SER A 175 -0.68 -11.52 19.39
C SER A 175 -0.88 -12.80 18.58
N SER A 176 -2.10 -13.09 18.15
CA SER A 176 -2.47 -14.28 17.36
C SER A 176 -2.79 -13.93 15.90
N ILE A 177 -2.43 -12.73 15.45
CA ILE A 177 -2.70 -12.29 14.07
C ILE A 177 -1.96 -13.20 13.06
N ASN A 178 -2.64 -13.55 11.98
CA ASN A 178 -2.00 -14.33 10.91
C ASN A 178 -1.20 -13.40 9.99
N GLU A 179 0.09 -13.62 9.89
CA GLU A 179 0.99 -12.83 9.07
C GLU A 179 1.12 -13.38 7.65
N ILE A 180 0.80 -12.55 6.66
CA ILE A 180 0.83 -12.91 5.24
C ILE A 180 1.86 -12.03 4.54
N ARG A 181 2.97 -12.63 4.12
CA ARG A 181 4.06 -11.91 3.48
C ARG A 181 3.90 -11.87 1.97
N PHE A 182 3.83 -10.67 1.41
CA PHE A 182 3.89 -10.40 -0.01
C PHE A 182 5.34 -10.12 -0.44
N LYS A 183 5.93 -11.03 -1.19
CA LYS A 183 7.28 -10.83 -1.76
C LYS A 183 7.22 -9.93 -2.98
N ALA A 184 8.32 -9.22 -3.27
CA ALA A 184 8.47 -8.53 -4.54
C ALA A 184 8.28 -9.52 -5.70
N TYR A 185 7.65 -9.06 -6.77
CA TYR A 185 7.50 -9.86 -7.98
C TYR A 185 8.86 -10.10 -8.66
N ASN A 186 9.03 -11.23 -9.30
CA ASN A 186 10.14 -11.43 -10.24
C ASN A 186 9.79 -10.86 -11.63
N ASP A 187 10.79 -10.80 -12.51
CA ASP A 187 10.62 -10.19 -13.84
C ASP A 187 9.54 -10.90 -14.69
N ASN A 188 9.41 -12.22 -14.57
CA ASN A 188 8.39 -12.96 -15.31
C ASN A 188 6.98 -12.70 -14.77
N GLU A 189 6.82 -12.60 -13.46
CA GLU A 189 5.55 -12.25 -12.83
C GLU A 189 5.10 -10.83 -13.22
N ILE A 190 6.03 -9.87 -13.23
CA ILE A 190 5.75 -8.52 -13.76
C ILE A 190 5.40 -8.56 -15.23
N LEU A 191 6.11 -9.36 -16.04
CA LEU A 191 5.79 -9.50 -17.46
C LEU A 191 4.36 -10.01 -17.68
N ASP A 192 3.92 -10.99 -16.90
CA ASP A 192 2.56 -11.53 -17.02
C ASP A 192 1.51 -10.49 -16.58
N ILE A 193 1.79 -9.71 -15.52
CA ILE A 193 0.93 -8.57 -15.12
C ILE A 193 0.84 -7.54 -16.26
N LEU A 194 1.97 -7.21 -16.90
CA LEU A 194 1.97 -6.27 -18.02
C LEU A 194 1.21 -6.81 -19.23
N LYS A 195 1.32 -8.11 -19.53
CA LYS A 195 0.56 -8.74 -20.63
C LYS A 195 -0.94 -8.66 -20.40
N ASP A 196 -1.40 -8.92 -19.17
CA ASP A 196 -2.81 -8.74 -18.78
C ASP A 196 -3.27 -7.29 -19.03
N ARG A 197 -2.44 -6.30 -18.63
CA ARG A 197 -2.74 -4.88 -18.90
C ARG A 197 -2.73 -4.50 -20.37
N VAL A 198 -1.88 -5.11 -21.17
CA VAL A 198 -1.83 -4.91 -22.62
C VAL A 198 -3.06 -5.51 -23.28
N GLU A 199 -3.44 -6.75 -22.92
CA GLU A 199 -4.58 -7.46 -23.49
C GLU A 199 -5.90 -6.69 -23.35
N TYR A 200 -6.13 -6.06 -22.19
CA TYR A 200 -7.38 -5.36 -21.89
C TYR A 200 -7.31 -3.83 -22.04
N GLY A 201 -6.12 -3.25 -22.14
CA GLY A 201 -5.95 -1.79 -22.12
C GLY A 201 -5.37 -1.19 -23.40
N LEU A 202 -4.70 -1.98 -24.22
CA LEU A 202 -4.06 -1.51 -25.44
C LEU A 202 -4.61 -2.24 -26.67
N ARG A 203 -4.45 -1.63 -27.84
CA ARG A 203 -4.76 -2.27 -29.12
C ARG A 203 -3.77 -3.38 -29.46
N ASP A 204 -4.19 -4.31 -30.27
CA ASP A 204 -3.37 -5.43 -30.72
C ASP A 204 -2.07 -4.98 -31.40
N ASN A 205 -0.97 -5.67 -31.11
CA ASN A 205 0.33 -5.49 -31.73
C ASN A 205 0.98 -4.10 -31.62
N VAL A 206 0.56 -3.28 -30.66
CA VAL A 206 1.15 -1.94 -30.42
C VAL A 206 2.42 -1.97 -29.57
N ILE A 207 2.74 -3.08 -28.94
CA ILE A 207 3.96 -3.25 -28.13
C ILE A 207 4.53 -4.65 -28.29
N GLU A 208 5.85 -4.77 -28.39
CA GLU A 208 6.53 -6.06 -28.50
C GLU A 208 6.87 -6.66 -27.14
N ASP A 209 6.89 -7.99 -27.04
CA ASP A 209 7.32 -8.73 -25.82
C ASP A 209 8.69 -8.30 -25.32
N SER A 210 9.60 -7.94 -26.23
CA SER A 210 10.94 -7.46 -25.90
C SER A 210 10.92 -6.13 -25.12
N VAL A 211 9.93 -5.28 -25.39
CA VAL A 211 9.72 -3.99 -24.73
C VAL A 211 9.05 -4.20 -23.36
N LEU A 212 8.08 -5.09 -23.26
CA LEU A 212 7.48 -5.49 -21.99
C LEU A 212 8.51 -6.10 -21.02
N LYS A 213 9.40 -6.96 -21.53
CA LYS A 213 10.53 -7.52 -20.73
C LYS A 213 11.47 -6.43 -20.22
N LEU A 214 11.71 -5.37 -21.02
CA LEU A 214 12.51 -4.24 -20.57
C LEU A 214 11.83 -3.49 -19.41
N ILE A 215 10.50 -3.25 -19.49
CA ILE A 215 9.76 -2.64 -18.39
C ILE A 215 9.83 -3.53 -17.14
N ALA A 216 9.57 -4.83 -17.28
CA ALA A 216 9.58 -5.79 -16.19
C ALA A 216 10.95 -5.80 -15.45
N SER A 217 12.04 -5.95 -16.19
CA SER A 217 13.39 -5.98 -15.60
C SER A 217 13.80 -4.68 -14.88
N LYS A 218 13.32 -3.54 -15.37
CA LYS A 218 13.61 -2.24 -14.77
C LYS A 218 12.76 -1.90 -13.55
N SER A 219 11.57 -2.49 -13.42
CA SER A 219 10.65 -2.18 -12.33
C SER A 219 11.11 -2.66 -10.95
N GLY A 220 12.11 -3.56 -10.90
CA GLY A 220 12.64 -4.09 -9.63
C GLY A 220 11.60 -4.85 -8.79
N GLY A 221 10.59 -5.45 -9.43
CA GLY A 221 9.51 -6.18 -8.78
C GLY A 221 8.38 -5.32 -8.21
N ASP A 222 8.36 -4.02 -8.51
CA ASP A 222 7.26 -3.10 -8.17
C ASP A 222 6.28 -2.99 -9.36
N ALA A 223 5.11 -3.62 -9.24
CA ALA A 223 4.09 -3.61 -10.28
C ALA A 223 3.54 -2.20 -10.57
N ARG A 224 3.52 -1.29 -9.57
CA ARG A 224 3.06 0.10 -9.79
C ARG A 224 4.00 0.85 -10.71
N VAL A 225 5.32 0.66 -10.54
CA VAL A 225 6.34 1.24 -11.43
C VAL A 225 6.18 0.68 -12.84
N ALA A 226 5.98 -0.62 -12.97
CA ALA A 226 5.81 -1.28 -14.26
C ALA A 226 4.56 -0.78 -15.01
N ILE A 227 3.39 -0.79 -14.35
CA ILE A 227 2.11 -0.33 -14.91
C ILE A 227 2.16 1.17 -15.25
N SER A 228 2.71 1.99 -14.34
CA SER A 228 2.86 3.43 -14.59
C SER A 228 3.77 3.72 -15.78
N THR A 229 4.84 2.94 -15.95
CA THR A 229 5.74 3.05 -17.11
C THR A 229 5.00 2.70 -18.41
N LEU A 230 4.27 1.59 -18.44
CA LEU A 230 3.47 1.16 -19.58
C LEU A 230 2.44 2.24 -19.96
N ARG A 231 1.70 2.77 -18.97
CA ARG A 231 0.70 3.82 -19.18
C ARG A 231 1.32 5.09 -19.79
N LYS A 232 2.43 5.56 -19.21
CA LYS A 232 3.11 6.77 -19.69
C LYS A 232 3.66 6.57 -21.10
N ALA A 233 4.22 5.40 -21.38
CA ALA A 233 4.73 5.08 -22.72
C ALA A 233 3.61 5.02 -23.76
N ALA A 234 2.45 4.43 -23.41
CA ALA A 234 1.27 4.41 -24.27
C ALA A 234 0.73 5.83 -24.54
N GLN A 235 0.60 6.65 -23.50
CA GLN A 235 0.17 8.06 -23.62
C GLN A 235 1.15 8.91 -24.42
N GLN A 236 2.45 8.66 -24.32
CA GLN A 236 3.45 9.36 -25.11
C GLN A 236 3.36 8.96 -26.58
N ALA A 237 3.24 7.66 -26.87
CA ALA A 237 3.07 7.16 -28.24
C ALA A 237 1.84 7.80 -28.92
N GLU A 238 0.70 7.90 -28.21
CA GLU A 238 -0.49 8.59 -28.76
C GLU A 238 -0.26 10.07 -29.04
N ARG A 239 0.40 10.78 -28.11
CA ARG A 239 0.70 12.22 -28.29
C ARG A 239 1.61 12.48 -29.48
N GLU A 240 2.53 11.56 -29.76
CA GLU A 240 3.48 11.65 -30.86
C GLU A 240 2.93 11.05 -32.17
N GLY A 241 1.73 10.46 -32.13
CA GLY A 241 1.09 9.82 -33.30
C GLY A 241 1.79 8.54 -33.73
N LEU A 242 2.46 7.84 -32.83
CA LEU A 242 3.14 6.58 -33.11
C LEU A 242 2.13 5.43 -33.13
N GLU A 243 2.31 4.50 -34.03
CA GLU A 243 1.49 3.27 -34.13
C GLU A 243 1.93 2.21 -33.12
N LYS A 244 3.15 2.31 -32.56
CA LYS A 244 3.75 1.34 -31.65
C LYS A 244 4.51 2.03 -30.52
N ILE A 245 4.54 1.34 -29.38
CA ILE A 245 5.36 1.73 -28.20
C ILE A 245 6.76 1.17 -28.39
N GLU A 246 7.72 2.03 -28.68
CA GLU A 246 9.12 1.67 -28.90
C GLU A 246 9.96 1.72 -27.62
N ARG A 247 11.16 1.13 -27.65
CA ARG A 247 12.07 1.08 -26.49
C ARG A 247 12.49 2.45 -25.98
N GLU A 248 12.67 3.39 -26.88
CA GLU A 248 13.09 4.77 -26.60
C GLU A 248 12.02 5.48 -25.78
N VAL A 249 10.77 5.38 -26.18
CA VAL A 249 9.61 5.92 -25.46
C VAL A 249 9.51 5.35 -24.04
N VAL A 250 9.74 4.03 -23.90
CA VAL A 250 9.76 3.38 -22.57
C VAL A 250 10.88 3.89 -21.68
N LYS A 251 12.09 4.13 -22.21
CA LYS A 251 13.22 4.65 -21.40
C LYS A 251 12.92 6.02 -20.80
N GLU A 252 12.33 6.91 -21.58
CA GLU A 252 11.90 8.24 -21.12
C GLU A 252 10.78 8.13 -20.09
N SER A 253 9.74 7.39 -20.42
CA SER A 253 8.56 7.16 -19.56
C SER A 253 8.92 6.50 -18.23
N PHE A 254 9.93 5.62 -18.19
CA PHE A 254 10.39 4.96 -16.97
C PHE A 254 10.93 5.96 -15.94
N SER A 255 11.77 6.90 -16.37
CA SER A 255 12.31 7.93 -15.47
C SER A 255 11.18 8.72 -14.79
N ASP A 256 10.14 9.06 -15.54
CA ASP A 256 9.02 9.83 -15.02
C ASP A 256 8.07 8.98 -14.15
N ALA A 257 7.90 7.69 -14.47
CA ALA A 257 7.15 6.77 -13.64
C ALA A 257 7.81 6.58 -12.25
N VAL A 258 9.12 6.42 -12.22
CA VAL A 258 9.89 6.32 -10.96
C VAL A 258 9.78 7.60 -10.15
N LYS A 259 9.89 8.78 -10.77
CA LYS A 259 9.73 10.07 -10.08
C LYS A 259 8.35 10.23 -9.46
N ASP A 260 7.28 9.88 -10.18
CA ASP A 260 5.91 9.98 -9.69
C ASP A 260 5.68 9.05 -8.49
N ASN A 261 6.06 7.77 -8.60
CA ASN A 261 5.95 6.82 -7.49
C ASN A 261 6.75 7.26 -6.26
N ARG A 262 7.95 7.83 -6.48
CA ARG A 262 8.77 8.39 -5.41
C ARG A 262 8.10 9.61 -4.78
N SER A 263 7.47 10.47 -5.58
CA SER A 263 6.71 11.64 -5.08
C SER A 263 5.58 11.22 -4.14
N VAL A 264 4.83 10.19 -4.49
CA VAL A 264 3.79 9.61 -3.61
C VAL A 264 4.41 9.10 -2.30
N SER A 265 5.52 8.35 -2.37
CA SER A 265 6.22 7.88 -1.16
C SER A 265 6.73 9.04 -0.28
N LEU A 266 7.17 10.15 -0.89
CA LEU A 266 7.64 11.34 -0.17
C LEU A 266 6.49 12.07 0.55
N GLN A 267 5.28 12.04 0.02
CA GLN A 267 4.12 12.65 0.69
C GLN A 267 3.75 11.94 2.00
N LYS A 268 4.15 10.66 2.14
CA LYS A 268 3.93 9.84 3.34
C LYS A 268 4.90 10.14 4.49
N LEU A 269 5.91 10.97 4.26
CA LEU A 269 6.89 11.34 5.27
C LEU A 269 6.37 12.43 6.18
N ASN A 270 6.52 12.25 7.50
CA ASN A 270 6.35 13.33 8.46
C ASN A 270 7.52 14.34 8.37
N GLU A 271 7.41 15.46 9.10
CA GLU A 271 8.40 16.55 9.05
C GLU A 271 9.83 16.09 9.36
N ASP A 272 10.01 15.24 10.38
CA ASP A 272 11.32 14.75 10.78
C ASP A 272 11.93 13.80 9.74
N GLN A 273 11.10 12.90 9.20
CA GLN A 273 11.52 12.00 8.12
C GLN A 273 11.90 12.79 6.86
N ARG A 274 11.16 13.86 6.57
CA ARG A 274 11.47 14.73 5.43
C ARG A 274 12.81 15.44 5.62
N LYS A 275 13.10 15.95 6.83
CA LYS A 275 14.40 16.55 7.16
C LYS A 275 15.55 15.55 6.98
N LEU A 276 15.37 14.30 7.47
CA LEU A 276 16.38 13.25 7.26
C LEU A 276 16.60 12.93 5.77
N TYR A 277 15.52 12.88 5.01
CA TYR A 277 15.57 12.68 3.57
C TYR A 277 16.32 13.81 2.85
N ASP A 278 16.06 15.07 3.21
CA ASP A 278 16.68 16.24 2.61
C ASP A 278 18.19 16.30 2.93
N ILE A 279 18.61 15.92 4.15
CA ILE A 279 20.03 15.77 4.51
C ILE A 279 20.70 14.73 3.61
N LEU A 280 20.08 13.56 3.42
CA LEU A 280 20.64 12.54 2.53
C LEU A 280 20.66 12.97 1.05
N LYS A 281 19.75 13.86 0.65
CA LYS A 281 19.74 14.44 -0.70
C LYS A 281 20.91 15.38 -0.94
N GLU A 282 21.30 16.14 0.09
CA GLU A 282 22.44 17.05 0.06
C GLU A 282 23.77 16.28 0.09
N GLU A 283 23.91 15.33 1.03
CA GLU A 283 25.17 14.65 1.37
C GLU A 283 25.41 13.34 0.60
N LYS A 284 24.41 12.87 -0.16
CA LYS A 284 24.40 11.63 -0.96
C LYS A 284 24.46 10.33 -0.14
N GLU A 285 25.46 10.17 0.75
CA GLU A 285 25.62 8.99 1.61
C GLU A 285 26.19 9.43 2.97
N LEU A 286 25.56 9.01 4.07
CA LEU A 286 26.04 9.28 5.43
C LEU A 286 25.98 8.02 6.31
N LYS A 287 26.91 7.88 7.28
CA LYS A 287 26.77 6.93 8.37
C LYS A 287 25.59 7.31 9.27
N SER A 288 24.96 6.31 9.89
CA SER A 288 23.83 6.55 10.81
C SER A 288 24.11 7.61 11.86
N ARG A 289 25.32 7.60 12.41
CA ARG A 289 25.74 8.58 13.43
C ARG A 289 25.79 9.99 12.87
N ASP A 290 26.48 10.16 11.76
CA ASP A 290 26.70 11.48 11.13
C ASP A 290 25.37 12.07 10.62
N LEU A 291 24.48 11.22 10.11
CA LEU A 291 23.12 11.60 9.71
C LEU A 291 22.30 12.13 10.90
N PHE A 292 22.37 11.45 12.06
CA PHE A 292 21.62 11.87 13.23
C PHE A 292 22.23 13.10 13.91
N GLU A 293 23.53 13.30 13.83
CA GLU A 293 24.22 14.53 14.24
C GLU A 293 23.78 15.71 13.35
N ALA A 294 23.84 15.57 12.03
CA ALA A 294 23.38 16.59 11.08
C ALA A 294 21.88 16.92 11.25
N TYR A 295 21.06 15.93 11.60
CA TYR A 295 19.64 16.16 11.91
C TYR A 295 19.49 17.05 13.15
N ARG A 296 20.24 16.76 14.24
CA ARG A 296 20.15 17.53 15.49
C ARG A 296 20.64 18.97 15.33
N GLU A 297 21.57 19.24 14.43
CA GLU A 297 21.99 20.59 14.10
C GLU A 297 20.87 21.44 13.46
N LYS A 298 19.90 20.76 12.80
CA LYS A 298 18.77 21.43 12.12
C LYS A 298 17.48 21.48 12.99
N VAL A 299 17.48 20.89 14.20
CA VAL A 299 16.27 20.77 15.05
C VAL A 299 16.65 21.01 16.51
N GLU A 300 16.03 22.01 17.16
CA GLU A 300 16.31 22.36 18.57
C GLU A 300 15.84 21.28 19.53
N GLU A 301 14.63 20.74 19.34
CA GLU A 301 14.09 19.59 20.07
C GLU A 301 13.66 18.51 19.11
N GLY A 302 14.33 17.38 19.10
CA GLY A 302 14.09 16.28 18.18
C GLY A 302 13.87 14.95 18.88
N PRO A 303 13.36 13.96 18.12
CA PRO A 303 13.15 12.60 18.61
C PRO A 303 14.47 11.91 19.00
N THR A 304 14.35 10.87 19.85
CA THR A 304 15.49 10.06 20.28
C THR A 304 16.13 9.27 19.12
N ASP A 305 17.38 8.82 19.29
CA ASP A 305 18.05 7.94 18.32
C ASP A 305 17.25 6.68 17.96
N ARG A 306 16.52 6.13 18.93
CA ARG A 306 15.62 4.99 18.70
C ARG A 306 14.54 5.37 17.71
N THR A 307 13.93 6.53 17.87
CA THR A 307 12.90 7.05 16.96
C THR A 307 13.48 7.37 15.58
N LEU A 308 14.66 8.00 15.51
CA LEU A 308 15.33 8.28 14.22
C LEU A 308 15.66 6.99 13.45
N ARG A 309 16.12 5.93 14.13
CA ARG A 309 16.33 4.61 13.49
C ARG A 309 15.03 4.01 12.98
N ARG A 310 13.92 4.18 13.71
CA ARG A 310 12.59 3.77 13.26
C ARG A 310 12.17 4.53 12.00
N TYR A 311 12.41 5.83 11.96
CA TYR A 311 12.14 6.65 10.77
C TYR A 311 12.96 6.17 9.56
N MET A 312 14.23 5.83 9.76
CA MET A 312 15.06 5.28 8.68
C MET A 312 14.54 3.95 8.17
N LYS A 313 14.15 3.02 9.07
CA LYS A 313 13.50 1.74 8.68
C LYS A 313 12.21 1.97 7.89
N LYS A 314 11.40 2.95 8.29
CA LYS A 314 10.17 3.29 7.59
C LYS A 314 10.45 3.84 6.18
N MET A 315 11.41 4.73 6.03
CA MET A 315 11.82 5.24 4.72
C MET A 315 12.46 4.15 3.84
N GLU A 316 13.16 3.18 4.43
CA GLU A 316 13.64 1.98 3.74
C GLU A 316 12.47 1.12 3.22
N ALA A 317 11.46 0.87 4.07
CA ALA A 317 10.24 0.15 3.69
C ALA A 317 9.45 0.86 2.58
N TYR A 318 9.50 2.19 2.50
CA TYR A 318 8.90 2.96 1.40
C TYR A 318 9.77 3.02 0.13
N GLY A 319 10.93 2.38 0.15
CA GLY A 319 11.84 2.38 -0.99
C GLY A 319 12.50 3.75 -1.27
N LEU A 320 12.56 4.64 -0.28
CA LEU A 320 13.17 5.97 -0.40
C LEU A 320 14.65 5.98 -0.08
N VAL A 321 15.09 5.13 0.84
CA VAL A 321 16.48 5.01 1.28
C VAL A 321 16.93 3.55 1.21
N GLU A 322 18.22 3.36 1.06
CA GLU A 322 18.87 2.05 1.10
C GLU A 322 19.97 2.03 2.17
N PRO A 323 19.98 1.01 3.05
CA PRO A 323 21.08 0.81 3.99
C PRO A 323 22.22 0.06 3.32
N LYS A 324 23.48 0.45 3.62
CA LYS A 324 24.70 -0.24 3.22
C LYS A 324 25.54 -0.55 4.47
N GLY A 325 26.12 -1.74 4.52
CA GLY A 325 27.00 -2.18 5.62
C GLY A 325 26.26 -2.78 6.82
N SER A 326 27.05 -3.16 7.85
CA SER A 326 26.54 -3.81 9.07
C SER A 326 26.07 -2.79 10.12
N THR A 327 25.44 -3.26 11.20
CA THR A 327 24.77 -2.47 12.26
C THR A 327 25.64 -1.31 12.83
N ARG A 328 26.95 -1.49 13.00
CA ARG A 328 27.86 -0.47 13.56
C ARG A 328 28.36 0.54 12.53
N ASP A 329 28.48 0.11 11.26
CA ASP A 329 28.96 0.93 10.14
C ASP A 329 27.88 1.15 9.08
N ARG A 330 26.60 1.09 9.49
CA ARG A 330 25.48 1.28 8.60
C ARG A 330 25.48 2.70 8.03
N LYS A 331 25.52 2.76 6.72
CA LYS A 331 25.36 3.99 5.94
C LYS A 331 23.99 3.99 5.30
N TYR A 332 23.48 5.17 5.06
CA TYR A 332 22.25 5.39 4.31
C TYR A 332 22.51 6.24 3.08
N SER A 333 21.91 5.89 1.97
CA SER A 333 21.85 6.70 0.75
C SER A 333 20.42 6.71 0.22
N LEU A 334 20.08 7.67 -0.62
CA LEU A 334 18.79 7.64 -1.31
C LEU A 334 18.81 6.50 -2.33
N LYS A 335 17.72 5.75 -2.38
CA LYS A 335 17.52 4.74 -3.43
C LYS A 335 17.35 5.46 -4.77
N GLN A 336 18.14 5.09 -5.76
CA GLN A 336 18.10 5.69 -7.10
C GLN A 336 16.92 5.20 -7.92
#